data_ed1dc573094484e93d0a067a4db1805f
#
_entry.id   ed1dc573094484e93d0a067a4db1805f
#
_cell.length_a   1.000
_cell.length_b   1.000
_cell.length_c   1.000
_cell.angle_alpha   90.00
_cell.angle_beta   90.00
_cell.angle_gamma   90.00
#
_symmetry.space_group_name_H-M   'P 1'
#
loop_
_entity.id
_entity.type
_entity.pdbx_description
1 polymer ?
#
loop_
_entity_poly.entity_id
_entity_poly.type
_entity_poly.pdbx_seq_one_letter_code
_entity_poly.pdbx_strand_id
1 'polypeptide(L)'
;MNATWTDNQTRIEAAKELLAQAVDSLVGSENLEIALRVYGHQSPITATFQDCNDTKLEVPFSKDNYSRVKGMIKTIKAKGTTPIARSLEAAAEDFPDMNSRNIIILITDGLEACDNDPCVIAKKLHDKGVVVTPFVIGLGLDLSYLEQFKCIGSYSEAESKNAFKNALKSVVNKALVNTTVEVDLKDITGKPSETDVTMFFYKSGTNQLKYTMQHTINRYGNPDTLILDPSIKYDLVVNTLPRREVNDITIKKNTHNIIPVDAPQGFIRCRLNNASRTYDIESRVMLANDPTTLNVQDLNESEKYIVGKYTVEVLTLPRLYYTVQVNQSSTTNIEFEAPGLFTYKCNNPTIGQIFVLNTQGKWDWVCNLDGQSLAGQWNLQPGQYKISYRMKSIKSSIYSYEQDFRILSNKTTSLNL
;
A
#
# COMPACT_ATOMS: atom_id res chain seq x y z
N MET A 1 -33.49 4.08 -13.42
CA MET A 1 -33.36 4.65 -14.79
C MET A 1 -34.53 5.49 -15.26
N ASN A 2 -35.80 5.21 -14.89
CA ASN A 2 -36.95 6.02 -15.29
C ASN A 2 -37.19 7.29 -14.46
N ALA A 3 -36.43 7.53 -13.41
CA ALA A 3 -36.50 8.76 -12.62
C ALA A 3 -36.03 9.97 -13.42
N THR A 4 -36.71 11.11 -13.27
CA THR A 4 -36.26 12.41 -13.80
C THR A 4 -34.92 12.78 -13.18
N TRP A 5 -33.99 13.27 -13.97
CA TRP A 5 -32.63 13.59 -13.51
C TRP A 5 -32.33 15.07 -13.70
N THR A 6 -31.86 15.50 -14.88
CA THR A 6 -31.55 16.89 -15.19
C THR A 6 -32.27 17.31 -16.48
N ASP A 7 -32.56 18.58 -16.64
CA ASP A 7 -33.16 19.18 -17.86
C ASP A 7 -34.46 18.49 -18.31
N ASN A 8 -35.31 18.04 -17.37
CA ASN A 8 -36.54 17.29 -17.63
C ASN A 8 -36.35 15.95 -18.38
N GLN A 9 -35.13 15.45 -18.47
CA GLN A 9 -34.86 14.10 -19.01
C GLN A 9 -34.81 13.06 -17.89
N THR A 10 -35.19 11.83 -18.23
CA THR A 10 -34.97 10.67 -17.35
C THR A 10 -33.51 10.22 -17.43
N ARG A 11 -33.05 9.51 -16.39
CA ARG A 11 -31.67 8.96 -16.36
C ARG A 11 -31.40 8.06 -17.57
N ILE A 12 -32.37 7.26 -18.01
CA ILE A 12 -32.22 6.38 -19.18
C ILE A 12 -32.09 7.17 -20.48
N GLU A 13 -32.82 8.27 -20.65
CA GLU A 13 -32.70 9.12 -21.84
C GLU A 13 -31.35 9.78 -21.93
N ALA A 14 -30.85 10.35 -20.81
CA ALA A 14 -29.52 10.93 -20.75
C ALA A 14 -28.42 9.88 -20.99
N ALA A 15 -28.54 8.69 -20.37
CA ALA A 15 -27.61 7.59 -20.59
C ALA A 15 -27.56 7.16 -22.07
N LYS A 16 -28.71 7.01 -22.73
CA LYS A 16 -28.80 6.68 -24.16
C LYS A 16 -28.11 7.69 -25.06
N GLU A 17 -28.38 8.98 -24.82
CA GLU A 17 -27.81 10.07 -25.59
C GLU A 17 -26.27 10.08 -25.48
N LEU A 18 -25.77 10.05 -24.25
CA LEU A 18 -24.35 10.14 -23.98
C LEU A 18 -23.59 8.87 -24.38
N LEU A 19 -24.21 7.68 -24.19
CA LEU A 19 -23.63 6.43 -24.67
C LEU A 19 -23.53 6.39 -26.20
N ALA A 20 -24.56 6.89 -26.92
CA ALA A 20 -24.48 7.02 -28.37
C ALA A 20 -23.36 7.95 -28.84
N GLN A 21 -23.14 9.08 -28.13
CA GLN A 21 -22.00 9.99 -28.39
C GLN A 21 -20.65 9.31 -28.11
N ALA A 22 -20.56 8.51 -27.05
CA ALA A 22 -19.36 7.75 -26.76
C ALA A 22 -19.05 6.73 -27.85
N VAL A 23 -20.06 5.99 -28.32
CA VAL A 23 -19.91 5.05 -29.45
C VAL A 23 -19.44 5.77 -30.72
N ASP A 24 -19.93 7.00 -30.97
CA ASP A 24 -19.45 7.79 -32.11
C ASP A 24 -17.97 8.15 -31.99
N SER A 25 -17.47 8.38 -30.79
CA SER A 25 -16.04 8.67 -30.55
C SER A 25 -15.13 7.47 -30.76
N LEU A 26 -15.68 6.26 -30.79
CA LEU A 26 -14.95 5.01 -31.03
C LEU A 26 -14.82 4.66 -32.52
N VAL A 27 -15.62 5.28 -33.38
CA VAL A 27 -15.60 5.02 -34.83
C VAL A 27 -14.22 5.32 -35.41
N GLY A 28 -13.66 4.35 -36.13
CA GLY A 28 -12.33 4.45 -36.73
C GLY A 28 -11.17 4.03 -35.80
N SER A 29 -11.47 3.58 -34.58
CA SER A 29 -10.44 2.98 -33.70
C SER A 29 -10.01 1.63 -34.26
N GLU A 30 -8.71 1.48 -34.50
CA GLU A 30 -8.13 0.23 -35.00
C GLU A 30 -8.17 -0.86 -33.91
N ASN A 31 -8.43 -2.10 -34.34
CA ASN A 31 -8.43 -3.28 -33.46
C ASN A 31 -9.37 -3.19 -32.25
N LEU A 32 -10.50 -2.51 -32.42
CA LEU A 32 -11.54 -2.39 -31.41
C LEU A 32 -12.82 -3.10 -31.87
N GLU A 33 -13.33 -4.00 -31.04
CA GLU A 33 -14.66 -4.57 -31.16
C GLU A 33 -15.52 -4.13 -29.98
N ILE A 34 -16.75 -3.79 -30.22
CA ILE A 34 -17.70 -3.41 -29.17
C ILE A 34 -18.90 -4.34 -29.16
N ALA A 35 -19.48 -4.54 -27.98
CA ALA A 35 -20.72 -5.26 -27.76
C ALA A 35 -21.64 -4.46 -26.88
N LEU A 36 -22.91 -4.77 -26.85
CA LEU A 36 -23.89 -4.18 -25.95
C LEU A 36 -24.67 -5.27 -25.25
N ARG A 37 -24.46 -5.40 -23.95
CA ARG A 37 -25.31 -6.18 -23.05
C ARG A 37 -26.19 -5.22 -22.28
N VAL A 38 -27.46 -5.61 -22.11
CA VAL A 38 -28.47 -4.82 -21.38
C VAL A 38 -29.10 -5.68 -20.31
N TYR A 39 -29.38 -5.08 -19.17
CA TYR A 39 -30.14 -5.75 -18.10
C TYR A 39 -31.36 -4.94 -17.68
N GLY A 40 -32.34 -5.59 -17.05
CA GLY A 40 -33.55 -4.95 -16.55
C GLY A 40 -34.41 -4.30 -17.64
N HIS A 41 -34.45 -4.87 -18.87
CA HIS A 41 -35.17 -4.28 -19.99
C HIS A 41 -36.21 -5.20 -20.63
N GLN A 42 -36.20 -6.49 -20.30
CA GLN A 42 -37.09 -7.47 -20.88
C GLN A 42 -38.34 -7.68 -20.01
N SER A 43 -38.14 -7.96 -18.72
CA SER A 43 -39.18 -8.36 -17.78
C SER A 43 -39.56 -7.21 -16.83
N PRO A 44 -40.83 -6.79 -16.75
CA PRO A 44 -41.24 -5.74 -15.81
C PRO A 44 -41.22 -6.26 -14.36
N ILE A 45 -40.85 -5.40 -13.41
CA ILE A 45 -41.05 -5.66 -11.98
C ILE A 45 -42.51 -5.56 -11.63
N THR A 46 -43.03 -6.53 -10.86
CA THR A 46 -44.35 -6.51 -10.24
C THR A 46 -44.23 -6.59 -8.72
N ALA A 47 -45.35 -6.45 -8.00
CA ALA A 47 -45.34 -6.57 -6.54
C ALA A 47 -44.84 -7.93 -5.99
N THR A 48 -44.96 -8.99 -6.84
CA THR A 48 -44.64 -10.37 -6.43
C THR A 48 -43.54 -11.02 -7.27
N PHE A 49 -43.02 -10.34 -8.30
CA PHE A 49 -42.03 -10.92 -9.20
C PHE A 49 -41.02 -9.93 -9.69
N GLN A 50 -39.75 -10.34 -9.62
CA GLN A 50 -38.61 -9.69 -10.29
C GLN A 50 -37.77 -10.77 -10.99
N ASP A 51 -37.32 -10.46 -12.19
CA ASP A 51 -36.51 -11.39 -12.98
C ASP A 51 -35.00 -11.07 -12.79
N CYS A 52 -34.35 -11.80 -11.92
CA CYS A 52 -32.92 -11.66 -11.68
C CYS A 52 -32.02 -12.23 -12.82
N ASN A 53 -32.62 -12.86 -13.83
CA ASN A 53 -31.92 -13.30 -15.05
C ASN A 53 -32.16 -12.36 -16.24
N ASP A 54 -32.83 -11.21 -16.02
CA ASP A 54 -33.02 -10.20 -17.07
C ASP A 54 -31.72 -9.52 -17.45
N THR A 55 -30.86 -10.25 -18.16
CA THR A 55 -29.63 -9.76 -18.78
C THR A 55 -29.45 -10.40 -20.14
N LYS A 56 -29.13 -9.62 -21.17
CA LYS A 56 -29.08 -10.12 -22.55
C LYS A 56 -28.01 -9.40 -23.37
N LEU A 57 -27.20 -10.15 -24.12
CA LEU A 57 -26.32 -9.63 -25.16
C LEU A 57 -27.17 -9.22 -26.37
N GLU A 58 -27.48 -7.94 -26.49
CA GLU A 58 -28.29 -7.40 -27.56
C GLU A 58 -27.53 -7.18 -28.86
N VAL A 59 -26.23 -6.81 -28.74
CA VAL A 59 -25.35 -6.69 -29.89
C VAL A 59 -24.03 -7.39 -29.55
N PRO A 60 -23.70 -8.52 -30.19
CA PRO A 60 -22.47 -9.25 -29.98
C PRO A 60 -21.26 -8.48 -30.51
N PHE A 61 -20.05 -8.87 -30.05
CA PHE A 61 -18.80 -8.33 -30.55
C PHE A 61 -18.67 -8.51 -32.06
N SER A 62 -18.31 -7.45 -32.74
CA SER A 62 -17.96 -7.45 -34.15
C SER A 62 -17.24 -6.16 -34.51
N LYS A 63 -16.43 -6.21 -35.55
CA LYS A 63 -15.86 -5.01 -36.17
C LYS A 63 -16.96 -4.18 -36.79
N ASP A 64 -16.83 -2.87 -36.71
CA ASP A 64 -17.72 -1.90 -37.38
C ASP A 64 -19.22 -1.98 -37.02
N ASN A 65 -19.58 -2.57 -35.88
CA ASN A 65 -20.96 -2.70 -35.44
C ASN A 65 -21.54 -1.46 -34.75
N TYR A 66 -20.86 -0.30 -34.81
CA TYR A 66 -21.23 0.95 -34.13
C TYR A 66 -22.67 1.39 -34.44
N SER A 67 -23.10 1.32 -35.73
CA SER A 67 -24.44 1.69 -36.13
C SER A 67 -25.52 0.75 -35.54
N ARG A 68 -25.21 -0.54 -35.41
CA ARG A 68 -26.09 -1.52 -34.80
C ARG A 68 -26.26 -1.30 -33.30
N VAL A 69 -25.14 -1.01 -32.60
CA VAL A 69 -25.15 -0.67 -31.18
C VAL A 69 -25.97 0.60 -30.95
N LYS A 70 -25.76 1.68 -31.73
CA LYS A 70 -26.52 2.93 -31.62
C LYS A 70 -28.01 2.72 -31.91
N GLY A 71 -28.34 1.89 -32.90
CA GLY A 71 -29.74 1.51 -33.21
C GLY A 71 -30.42 0.84 -32.03
N MET A 72 -29.73 -0.14 -31.41
CA MET A 72 -30.22 -0.84 -30.23
C MET A 72 -30.39 0.08 -29.02
N ILE A 73 -29.40 0.94 -28.71
CA ILE A 73 -29.48 1.90 -27.60
C ILE A 73 -30.78 2.71 -27.65
N LYS A 74 -31.25 3.15 -28.83
CA LYS A 74 -32.49 3.92 -28.99
C LYS A 74 -33.74 3.14 -28.54
N THR A 75 -33.73 1.83 -28.70
CA THR A 75 -34.94 0.97 -28.42
C THR A 75 -35.05 0.55 -26.95
N ILE A 76 -33.95 0.62 -26.16
CA ILE A 76 -33.94 0.16 -24.78
C ILE A 76 -34.98 0.92 -23.95
N LYS A 77 -35.71 0.18 -23.11
CA LYS A 77 -36.65 0.71 -22.10
C LYS A 77 -36.34 0.07 -20.77
N ALA A 78 -36.09 0.88 -19.73
CA ALA A 78 -35.94 0.38 -18.38
C ALA A 78 -37.29 -0.14 -17.85
N LYS A 79 -37.38 -1.41 -17.51
CA LYS A 79 -38.58 -2.06 -17.03
C LYS A 79 -38.37 -2.90 -15.77
N GLY A 80 -37.22 -3.55 -15.69
CA GLY A 80 -36.94 -4.63 -14.77
C GLY A 80 -36.07 -4.27 -13.59
N THR A 81 -35.56 -5.30 -12.93
CA THR A 81 -34.65 -5.21 -11.78
C THR A 81 -33.21 -4.91 -12.19
N THR A 82 -32.29 -4.87 -11.22
CA THR A 82 -30.87 -4.49 -11.40
C THR A 82 -29.96 -5.67 -11.05
N PRO A 83 -29.86 -6.74 -11.89
CA PRO A 83 -29.02 -7.91 -11.66
C PRO A 83 -27.57 -7.66 -12.11
N ILE A 84 -26.82 -6.82 -11.40
CA ILE A 84 -25.45 -6.42 -11.78
C ILE A 84 -24.51 -7.62 -11.78
N ALA A 85 -24.50 -8.41 -10.71
CA ALA A 85 -23.62 -9.56 -10.57
C ALA A 85 -23.77 -10.56 -11.71
N ARG A 86 -25.02 -10.97 -11.99
CA ARG A 86 -25.32 -11.90 -13.10
C ARG A 86 -25.00 -11.29 -14.46
N SER A 87 -25.18 -9.97 -14.61
CA SER A 87 -24.84 -9.28 -15.85
C SER A 87 -23.34 -9.22 -16.10
N LEU A 88 -22.52 -9.00 -15.05
CA LEU A 88 -21.07 -9.05 -15.14
C LEU A 88 -20.55 -10.46 -15.45
N GLU A 89 -21.10 -11.47 -14.78
CA GLU A 89 -20.75 -12.88 -15.03
C GLU A 89 -21.05 -13.27 -16.48
N ALA A 90 -22.24 -12.94 -16.98
CA ALA A 90 -22.62 -13.19 -18.36
C ALA A 90 -21.81 -12.36 -19.37
N ALA A 91 -21.45 -11.10 -19.04
CA ALA A 91 -20.63 -10.27 -19.90
C ALA A 91 -19.20 -10.82 -20.08
N ALA A 92 -18.68 -11.53 -19.09
CA ALA A 92 -17.38 -12.19 -19.22
C ALA A 92 -17.41 -13.37 -20.21
N GLU A 93 -18.54 -14.03 -20.34
CA GLU A 93 -18.74 -15.13 -21.32
C GLU A 93 -18.96 -14.60 -22.75
N ASP A 94 -19.27 -13.30 -22.92
CA ASP A 94 -19.49 -12.67 -24.22
C ASP A 94 -18.19 -12.37 -24.97
N PHE A 95 -17.04 -12.29 -24.30
CA PHE A 95 -15.78 -11.94 -24.94
C PHE A 95 -15.31 -13.03 -25.92
N PRO A 96 -14.93 -12.65 -27.15
CA PRO A 96 -14.58 -13.60 -28.20
C PRO A 96 -13.25 -14.34 -27.91
N ASP A 97 -12.34 -13.74 -27.16
CA ASP A 97 -11.07 -14.35 -26.76
C ASP A 97 -10.54 -13.74 -25.43
N MET A 98 -9.55 -14.42 -24.84
CA MET A 98 -8.92 -14.03 -23.58
C MET A 98 -7.54 -13.38 -23.78
N ASN A 99 -7.05 -13.31 -25.04
CA ASN A 99 -5.77 -12.71 -25.34
C ASN A 99 -5.88 -11.22 -25.63
N SER A 100 -7.10 -10.74 -25.88
CA SER A 100 -7.43 -9.34 -26.07
C SER A 100 -7.64 -8.67 -24.73
N ARG A 101 -7.46 -7.34 -24.70
CA ARG A 101 -7.82 -6.54 -23.53
C ARG A 101 -9.35 -6.42 -23.45
N ASN A 102 -9.94 -7.12 -22.52
CA ASN A 102 -11.38 -7.15 -22.30
C ASN A 102 -11.78 -6.07 -21.27
N ILE A 103 -12.74 -5.21 -21.63
CA ILE A 103 -13.18 -4.09 -20.79
C ILE A 103 -14.70 -4.09 -20.73
N ILE A 104 -15.24 -3.96 -19.53
CA ILE A 104 -16.66 -3.75 -19.28
C ILE A 104 -16.85 -2.31 -18.78
N ILE A 105 -17.74 -1.56 -19.43
CA ILE A 105 -18.27 -0.28 -18.94
C ILE A 105 -19.67 -0.52 -18.42
N LEU A 106 -19.83 -0.50 -17.10
CA LEU A 106 -21.13 -0.67 -16.45
C LEU A 106 -21.74 0.71 -16.17
N ILE A 107 -22.95 0.95 -16.69
CA ILE A 107 -23.73 2.15 -16.44
C ILE A 107 -24.96 1.75 -15.64
N THR A 108 -25.13 2.30 -14.45
CA THR A 108 -26.21 1.98 -13.53
C THR A 108 -26.68 3.22 -12.76
N ASP A 109 -27.95 3.22 -12.33
CA ASP A 109 -28.50 4.22 -11.39
C ASP A 109 -29.01 3.57 -10.11
N GLY A 110 -28.70 2.28 -9.91
CA GLY A 110 -29.15 1.49 -8.76
C GLY A 110 -28.10 0.51 -8.29
N LEU A 111 -28.33 -0.01 -7.11
CA LEU A 111 -27.56 -1.08 -6.51
C LEU A 111 -27.97 -2.46 -7.07
N GLU A 112 -27.16 -3.47 -6.75
CA GLU A 112 -27.58 -4.87 -6.92
C GLU A 112 -28.92 -5.10 -6.23
N ALA A 113 -29.88 -5.62 -6.97
CA ALA A 113 -31.22 -5.87 -6.49
C ALA A 113 -31.54 -7.38 -6.38
N CYS A 114 -30.57 -8.23 -6.65
CA CYS A 114 -30.67 -9.69 -6.62
C CYS A 114 -29.69 -10.28 -5.59
N ASP A 115 -29.71 -11.61 -5.41
CA ASP A 115 -29.04 -12.28 -4.30
C ASP A 115 -27.52 -12.47 -4.47
N ASN A 116 -26.94 -12.07 -5.59
CA ASN A 116 -25.53 -12.26 -5.87
C ASN A 116 -24.71 -11.02 -5.49
N ASP A 117 -23.52 -11.24 -4.95
CA ASP A 117 -22.56 -10.17 -4.65
C ASP A 117 -21.71 -9.85 -5.89
N PRO A 118 -21.84 -8.64 -6.49
CA PRO A 118 -21.04 -8.22 -7.63
C PRO A 118 -19.53 -8.27 -7.37
N CYS A 119 -19.09 -8.12 -6.11
CA CYS A 119 -17.70 -8.19 -5.72
C CYS A 119 -17.12 -9.60 -5.82
N VAL A 120 -17.91 -10.60 -5.45
CA VAL A 120 -17.52 -12.01 -5.59
C VAL A 120 -17.34 -12.36 -7.07
N ILE A 121 -18.20 -11.85 -7.93
CA ILE A 121 -18.09 -12.07 -9.39
C ILE A 121 -16.85 -11.36 -9.95
N ALA A 122 -16.62 -10.10 -9.60
CA ALA A 122 -15.42 -9.37 -10.03
C ALA A 122 -14.13 -10.11 -9.66
N LYS A 123 -14.07 -10.68 -8.45
CA LYS A 123 -12.95 -11.50 -8.02
C LYS A 123 -12.80 -12.78 -8.85
N LYS A 124 -13.89 -13.51 -9.10
CA LYS A 124 -13.86 -14.72 -9.94
C LYS A 124 -13.35 -14.44 -11.36
N LEU A 125 -13.70 -13.27 -11.92
CA LEU A 125 -13.26 -12.85 -13.25
C LEU A 125 -11.74 -12.60 -13.26
N HIS A 126 -11.24 -11.93 -12.25
CA HIS A 126 -9.82 -11.70 -12.06
C HIS A 126 -9.03 -13.02 -11.87
N ASP A 127 -9.52 -13.92 -11.01
CA ASP A 127 -8.89 -15.22 -10.72
C ASP A 127 -8.80 -16.14 -11.96
N LYS A 128 -9.66 -15.93 -12.96
CA LYS A 128 -9.62 -16.64 -14.27
C LYS A 128 -8.58 -16.04 -15.24
N GLY A 129 -7.80 -15.05 -14.81
CA GLY A 129 -6.83 -14.34 -15.67
C GLY A 129 -7.50 -13.46 -16.73
N VAL A 130 -8.80 -13.22 -16.59
CA VAL A 130 -9.55 -12.29 -17.43
C VAL A 130 -9.25 -10.89 -16.91
N VAL A 131 -8.44 -10.14 -17.64
CA VAL A 131 -8.23 -8.71 -17.35
C VAL A 131 -9.49 -7.95 -17.77
N VAL A 132 -10.57 -8.14 -17.03
CA VAL A 132 -11.77 -7.34 -17.16
C VAL A 132 -11.60 -6.15 -16.23
N THR A 133 -11.55 -4.95 -16.79
CA THR A 133 -11.56 -3.71 -16.02
C THR A 133 -12.96 -3.10 -16.10
N PRO A 134 -13.84 -3.38 -15.14
CA PRO A 134 -15.16 -2.77 -15.12
C PRO A 134 -15.04 -1.30 -14.72
N PHE A 135 -15.61 -0.42 -15.50
CA PHE A 135 -15.80 0.98 -15.16
C PHE A 135 -17.25 1.19 -14.78
N VAL A 136 -17.49 1.64 -13.57
CA VAL A 136 -18.87 1.90 -13.08
C VAL A 136 -19.14 3.40 -13.13
N ILE A 137 -20.21 3.77 -13.83
CA ILE A 137 -20.71 5.15 -13.86
C ILE A 137 -22.07 5.16 -13.15
N GLY A 138 -22.08 5.73 -11.93
CA GLY A 138 -23.31 5.88 -11.15
C GLY A 138 -24.07 7.13 -11.56
N LEU A 139 -25.34 6.99 -11.89
CA LEU A 139 -26.22 8.09 -12.26
C LEU A 139 -27.06 8.53 -11.06
N GLY A 140 -26.58 9.53 -10.31
CA GLY A 140 -27.27 10.09 -9.15
C GLY A 140 -27.44 9.08 -8.00
N LEU A 141 -26.43 8.25 -7.78
CA LEU A 141 -26.33 7.39 -6.59
C LEU A 141 -25.84 8.20 -5.39
N ASP A 142 -26.33 7.86 -4.21
CA ASP A 142 -25.82 8.43 -2.96
C ASP A 142 -24.38 7.95 -2.71
N LEU A 143 -23.54 8.85 -2.20
CA LEU A 143 -22.13 8.56 -1.84
C LEU A 143 -21.98 7.35 -0.89
N SER A 144 -22.97 7.10 -0.04
CA SER A 144 -22.99 5.93 0.85
C SER A 144 -22.96 4.58 0.13
N TYR A 145 -23.35 4.54 -1.13
CA TYR A 145 -23.36 3.33 -1.96
C TYR A 145 -22.08 3.10 -2.76
N LEU A 146 -21.19 4.08 -2.79
CA LEU A 146 -19.90 4.01 -3.51
C LEU A 146 -19.04 2.85 -3.07
N GLU A 147 -19.04 2.55 -1.78
CA GLU A 147 -18.26 1.46 -1.19
C GLU A 147 -18.60 0.10 -1.82
N GLN A 148 -19.85 -0.11 -2.24
CA GLN A 148 -20.29 -1.36 -2.85
C GLN A 148 -19.75 -1.55 -4.27
N PHE A 149 -19.38 -0.47 -4.96
CA PHE A 149 -18.85 -0.51 -6.32
C PHE A 149 -17.32 -0.47 -6.39
N LYS A 150 -16.63 -0.04 -5.33
CA LYS A 150 -15.16 0.00 -5.31
C LYS A 150 -14.49 -1.35 -5.57
N CYS A 151 -15.16 -2.43 -5.19
CA CYS A 151 -14.67 -3.78 -5.41
C CYS A 151 -14.79 -4.28 -6.84
N ILE A 152 -15.69 -3.67 -7.64
CA ILE A 152 -15.94 -4.10 -9.01
C ILE A 152 -14.90 -3.50 -9.95
N GLY A 153 -14.43 -2.27 -9.67
CA GLY A 153 -13.45 -1.57 -10.50
C GLY A 153 -13.40 -0.07 -10.29
N SER A 154 -12.88 0.66 -11.28
CA SER A 154 -12.84 2.12 -11.24
C SER A 154 -14.25 2.70 -11.26
N TYR A 155 -14.58 3.49 -10.25
CA TYR A 155 -15.87 4.14 -10.12
C TYR A 155 -15.80 5.62 -10.50
N SER A 156 -16.85 6.11 -11.19
CA SER A 156 -17.06 7.53 -11.48
C SER A 156 -18.50 7.91 -11.21
N GLU A 157 -18.71 8.90 -10.36
CA GLU A 157 -20.02 9.44 -10.07
C GLU A 157 -20.40 10.51 -11.09
N ALA A 158 -21.69 10.56 -11.42
CA ALA A 158 -22.24 11.54 -12.34
C ALA A 158 -23.54 12.14 -11.78
N GLU A 159 -23.41 13.25 -11.06
CA GLU A 159 -24.57 13.99 -10.52
C GLU A 159 -25.31 14.81 -11.58
N SER A 160 -24.67 15.09 -12.70
CA SER A 160 -25.24 15.88 -13.79
C SER A 160 -24.87 15.29 -15.16
N LYS A 161 -25.58 15.74 -16.22
CA LYS A 161 -25.28 15.35 -17.61
C LYS A 161 -23.84 15.66 -18.02
N ASN A 162 -23.31 16.81 -17.61
CA ASN A 162 -21.92 17.19 -17.88
C ASN A 162 -20.92 16.34 -17.11
N ALA A 163 -21.19 16.01 -15.83
CA ALA A 163 -20.39 15.11 -15.05
C ALA A 163 -20.37 13.70 -15.67
N PHE A 164 -21.55 13.18 -16.09
CA PHE A 164 -21.64 11.90 -16.78
C PHE A 164 -20.87 11.89 -18.11
N LYS A 165 -21.01 12.93 -18.92
CA LYS A 165 -20.25 13.08 -20.18
C LYS A 165 -18.75 13.04 -19.95
N ASN A 166 -18.25 13.78 -18.93
CA ASN A 166 -16.84 13.84 -18.60
C ASN A 166 -16.34 12.50 -18.04
N ALA A 167 -17.12 11.87 -17.17
CA ALA A 167 -16.81 10.54 -16.62
C ALA A 167 -16.74 9.50 -17.75
N LEU A 168 -17.77 9.44 -18.62
CA LEU A 168 -17.81 8.50 -19.74
C LEU A 168 -16.64 8.72 -20.72
N LYS A 169 -16.35 10.00 -21.06
CA LYS A 169 -15.20 10.36 -21.90
C LYS A 169 -13.88 9.91 -21.26
N SER A 170 -13.70 10.13 -19.95
CA SER A 170 -12.52 9.69 -19.22
C SER A 170 -12.38 8.16 -19.24
N VAL A 171 -13.48 7.45 -18.99
CA VAL A 171 -13.53 5.97 -19.01
C VAL A 171 -13.20 5.44 -20.40
N VAL A 172 -13.85 5.98 -21.45
CA VAL A 172 -13.59 5.60 -22.84
C VAL A 172 -12.13 5.87 -23.22
N ASN A 173 -11.58 7.02 -22.86
CA ASN A 173 -10.18 7.32 -23.11
C ASN A 173 -9.24 6.33 -22.39
N LYS A 174 -9.51 6.00 -21.12
CA LYS A 174 -8.74 4.99 -20.37
C LYS A 174 -8.89 3.60 -21.00
N ALA A 175 -10.09 3.27 -21.50
CA ALA A 175 -10.35 2.02 -22.20
C ALA A 175 -9.56 1.92 -23.52
N LEU A 176 -9.43 3.01 -24.25
CA LEU A 176 -8.66 3.10 -25.50
C LEU A 176 -7.14 3.13 -25.28
N VAL A 177 -6.68 3.47 -24.06
CA VAL A 177 -5.26 3.31 -23.71
C VAL A 177 -4.96 1.83 -23.60
N ASN A 178 -4.51 1.27 -24.69
CA ASN A 178 -4.27 -0.17 -24.84
C ASN A 178 -3.08 -0.71 -24.04
N THR A 179 -2.34 0.16 -23.35
CA THR A 179 -1.13 -0.22 -22.60
C THR A 179 -1.33 0.10 -21.13
N THR A 180 -1.47 -0.92 -20.32
CA THR A 180 -1.58 -0.80 -18.86
C THR A 180 -0.49 -1.60 -18.18
N VAL A 181 -0.18 -1.23 -16.95
CA VAL A 181 0.85 -1.86 -16.13
C VAL A 181 0.29 -2.14 -14.74
N GLU A 182 0.60 -3.28 -14.20
CA GLU A 182 0.39 -3.66 -12.81
C GLU A 182 1.72 -4.04 -12.18
N VAL A 183 1.94 -3.66 -10.93
CA VAL A 183 3.14 -4.06 -10.18
C VAL A 183 2.72 -5.05 -9.11
N ASP A 184 3.20 -6.28 -9.24
CA ASP A 184 2.95 -7.34 -8.28
C ASP A 184 4.06 -7.35 -7.23
N LEU A 185 3.78 -6.83 -6.03
CA LEU A 185 4.70 -6.98 -4.90
C LEU A 185 4.44 -8.32 -4.23
N LYS A 186 5.30 -9.29 -4.54
CA LYS A 186 5.12 -10.70 -4.17
C LYS A 186 5.59 -10.99 -2.75
N ASP A 187 4.80 -11.79 -2.05
CA ASP A 187 5.17 -12.45 -0.81
C ASP A 187 6.06 -13.69 -1.05
N ILE A 188 6.45 -14.40 0.03
CA ILE A 188 7.27 -15.63 -0.07
C ILE A 188 6.58 -16.77 -0.81
N THR A 189 5.26 -16.71 -1.01
CA THR A 189 4.48 -17.71 -1.76
C THR A 189 4.30 -17.33 -3.22
N GLY A 190 4.80 -16.14 -3.63
CA GLY A 190 4.66 -15.60 -4.97
C GLY A 190 3.32 -14.91 -5.24
N LYS A 191 2.49 -14.66 -4.21
CA LYS A 191 1.24 -13.92 -4.33
C LYS A 191 1.49 -12.41 -4.23
N PRO A 192 0.77 -11.56 -4.97
CA PRO A 192 0.90 -10.10 -4.92
C PRO A 192 0.16 -9.52 -3.70
N SER A 193 0.62 -9.87 -2.49
CA SER A 193 -0.05 -9.51 -1.23
C SER A 193 0.61 -8.34 -0.49
N GLU A 194 1.77 -7.88 -0.94
CA GLU A 194 2.47 -6.75 -0.33
C GLU A 194 2.03 -5.42 -0.92
N THR A 195 1.98 -4.38 -0.10
CA THR A 195 1.42 -3.07 -0.47
C THR A 195 1.90 -1.93 0.44
N ASP A 196 1.37 -0.72 0.21
CA ASP A 196 1.59 0.50 0.99
C ASP A 196 3.05 0.96 0.99
N VAL A 197 3.67 0.94 -0.20
CA VAL A 197 5.02 1.42 -0.44
C VAL A 197 5.05 2.37 -1.63
N THR A 198 5.92 3.36 -1.57
CA THR A 198 6.15 4.28 -2.69
C THR A 198 6.99 3.61 -3.77
N MET A 199 6.60 3.81 -5.02
CA MET A 199 7.30 3.35 -6.21
C MET A 199 7.77 4.54 -7.04
N PHE A 200 8.99 4.47 -7.53
CA PHE A 200 9.58 5.43 -8.45
C PHE A 200 9.91 4.76 -9.77
N PHE A 201 9.41 5.31 -10.86
CA PHE A 201 9.74 4.87 -12.22
C PHE A 201 10.68 5.89 -12.85
N TYR A 202 11.90 5.49 -13.09
CA TYR A 202 12.92 6.28 -13.78
C TYR A 202 12.99 5.87 -15.25
N LYS A 203 13.40 6.77 -16.14
CA LYS A 203 13.82 6.40 -17.49
C LYS A 203 15.07 5.55 -17.38
N SER A 204 15.03 4.31 -17.91
CA SER A 204 16.11 3.33 -17.77
C SER A 204 17.48 3.87 -18.20
N GLY A 205 18.49 3.55 -17.38
CA GLY A 205 19.86 4.03 -17.55
C GLY A 205 20.06 5.51 -17.25
N THR A 206 19.08 6.18 -16.63
CA THR A 206 19.17 7.61 -16.27
C THR A 206 18.58 7.87 -14.87
N ASN A 207 18.91 9.03 -14.29
CA ASN A 207 18.28 9.50 -13.04
C ASN A 207 17.00 10.32 -13.30
N GLN A 208 16.42 10.25 -14.51
CA GLN A 208 15.22 11.01 -14.84
C GLN A 208 13.97 10.31 -14.28
N LEU A 209 13.44 10.83 -13.19
CA LEU A 209 12.15 10.39 -12.62
C LEU A 209 11.01 10.71 -13.60
N LYS A 210 10.20 9.70 -13.92
CA LYS A 210 9.02 9.81 -14.78
C LYS A 210 7.73 9.79 -13.98
N TYR A 211 7.60 8.85 -13.03
CA TYR A 211 6.41 8.70 -12.22
C TYR A 211 6.78 8.40 -10.77
N THR A 212 5.99 8.95 -9.85
CA THR A 212 5.98 8.58 -8.43
C THR A 212 4.57 8.11 -8.10
N MET A 213 4.46 6.90 -7.59
CA MET A 213 3.17 6.28 -7.30
C MET A 213 3.21 5.57 -5.96
N GLN A 214 2.08 5.59 -5.25
CA GLN A 214 1.89 4.77 -4.05
C GLN A 214 1.29 3.44 -4.48
N HIS A 215 1.97 2.34 -4.19
CA HIS A 215 1.42 1.01 -4.44
C HIS A 215 0.25 0.75 -3.51
N THR A 216 -0.87 0.32 -4.07
CA THR A 216 -2.07 -0.05 -3.32
C THR A 216 -2.64 -1.35 -3.87
N ILE A 217 -3.25 -2.13 -2.99
CA ILE A 217 -4.11 -3.24 -3.33
C ILE A 217 -5.51 -2.97 -2.78
N ASN A 218 -6.52 -3.36 -3.52
CA ASN A 218 -7.88 -3.24 -3.05
C ASN A 218 -8.18 -4.31 -1.98
N ARG A 219 -9.35 -4.24 -1.33
CA ARG A 219 -9.75 -5.20 -0.27
C ARG A 219 -9.80 -6.66 -0.72
N TYR A 220 -9.73 -6.92 -2.02
CA TYR A 220 -9.71 -8.27 -2.62
C TYR A 220 -8.32 -8.75 -2.98
N GLY A 221 -7.30 -7.94 -2.69
CA GLY A 221 -5.91 -8.29 -2.94
C GLY A 221 -5.42 -8.01 -4.35
N ASN A 222 -6.12 -7.20 -5.15
CA ASN A 222 -5.69 -6.85 -6.50
C ASN A 222 -4.94 -5.53 -6.51
N PRO A 223 -3.71 -5.48 -7.08
CA PRO A 223 -2.96 -4.24 -7.27
C PRO A 223 -3.67 -3.24 -8.18
N ASP A 224 -3.35 -1.95 -8.05
CA ASP A 224 -3.90 -0.91 -8.91
C ASP A 224 -3.26 -0.92 -10.31
N THR A 225 -4.05 -0.56 -11.30
CA THR A 225 -3.62 -0.52 -12.70
C THR A 225 -3.09 0.86 -13.07
N LEU A 226 -1.85 0.90 -13.53
CA LEU A 226 -1.12 2.10 -13.91
C LEU A 226 -1.11 2.28 -15.43
N ILE A 227 -0.91 3.53 -15.88
CA ILE A 227 -0.68 3.87 -17.29
C ILE A 227 0.72 4.45 -17.41
N LEU A 228 1.60 3.75 -18.13
CA LEU A 228 2.96 4.17 -18.42
C LEU A 228 3.16 4.33 -19.94
N ASP A 229 4.07 5.22 -20.33
CA ASP A 229 4.44 5.42 -21.74
C ASP A 229 5.23 4.21 -22.25
N PRO A 230 4.71 3.42 -23.23
CA PRO A 230 5.38 2.24 -23.74
C PRO A 230 6.55 2.55 -24.70
N SER A 231 6.82 3.82 -25.01
CA SER A 231 7.91 4.21 -25.90
C SER A 231 9.27 4.27 -25.21
N ILE A 232 9.30 4.22 -23.88
CA ILE A 232 10.52 4.27 -23.07
C ILE A 232 10.64 3.02 -22.20
N LYS A 233 11.87 2.69 -21.84
CA LYS A 233 12.14 1.67 -20.82
C LYS A 233 12.22 2.30 -19.44
N TYR A 234 11.92 1.52 -18.40
CA TYR A 234 11.90 1.99 -17.03
C TYR A 234 12.84 1.19 -16.11
N ASP A 235 13.37 1.90 -15.12
CA ASP A 235 13.94 1.32 -13.91
C ASP A 235 12.96 1.63 -12.77
N LEU A 236 12.45 0.59 -12.14
CA LEU A 236 11.50 0.67 -11.01
C LEU A 236 12.26 0.52 -9.71
N VAL A 237 12.06 1.49 -8.81
CA VAL A 237 12.51 1.43 -7.41
C VAL A 237 11.30 1.36 -6.51
N VAL A 238 11.18 0.27 -5.76
CA VAL A 238 10.18 0.10 -4.70
C VAL A 238 10.82 0.44 -3.37
N ASN A 239 10.29 1.43 -2.67
CA ASN A 239 10.90 2.00 -1.45
C ASN A 239 10.63 1.15 -0.19
N THR A 240 10.90 -0.15 -0.29
CA THR A 240 10.95 -1.07 0.86
C THR A 240 12.24 -0.86 1.67
N LEU A 241 12.37 -1.53 2.82
CA LEU A 241 13.59 -1.55 3.62
C LEU A 241 14.18 -2.98 3.67
N PRO A 242 15.30 -3.27 2.97
CA PRO A 242 15.96 -2.43 1.97
C PRO A 242 15.14 -2.28 0.67
N ARG A 243 15.49 -1.29 -0.13
CA ARG A 243 14.83 -1.04 -1.43
C ARG A 243 14.91 -2.24 -2.35
N ARG A 244 13.87 -2.40 -3.18
CA ARG A 244 13.85 -3.37 -4.29
C ARG A 244 13.90 -2.62 -5.60
N GLU A 245 14.66 -3.15 -6.55
CA GLU A 245 14.86 -2.53 -7.85
C GLU A 245 14.64 -3.55 -8.96
N VAL A 246 13.98 -3.12 -10.04
CA VAL A 246 13.82 -3.88 -11.26
C VAL A 246 14.22 -2.98 -12.42
N ASN A 247 15.27 -3.34 -13.12
CA ASN A 247 15.85 -2.49 -14.15
C ASN A 247 15.44 -2.95 -15.56
N ASP A 248 15.54 -2.03 -16.53
CA ASP A 248 15.40 -2.30 -17.97
C ASP A 248 14.02 -2.82 -18.38
N ILE A 249 12.97 -2.40 -17.67
CA ILE A 249 11.60 -2.82 -17.90
C ILE A 249 11.12 -2.28 -19.24
N THR A 250 10.69 -3.18 -20.13
CA THR A 250 10.07 -2.85 -21.41
C THR A 250 8.57 -3.07 -21.34
N ILE A 251 7.80 -2.04 -21.62
CA ILE A 251 6.34 -2.09 -21.66
C ILE A 251 5.88 -2.48 -23.06
N LYS A 252 5.17 -3.60 -23.16
CA LYS A 252 4.59 -4.06 -24.43
C LYS A 252 3.35 -3.23 -24.75
N LYS A 253 3.33 -2.62 -25.93
CA LYS A 253 2.17 -1.84 -26.41
C LYS A 253 0.94 -2.71 -26.57
N ASN A 254 -0.23 -2.10 -26.33
CA ASN A 254 -1.55 -2.72 -26.53
C ASN A 254 -1.76 -4.02 -25.71
N THR A 255 -1.10 -4.12 -24.56
CA THR A 255 -1.27 -5.25 -23.64
C THR A 255 -1.31 -4.77 -22.21
N HIS A 256 -1.85 -5.60 -21.35
CA HIS A 256 -1.65 -5.46 -19.90
C HIS A 256 -0.29 -6.08 -19.54
N ASN A 257 0.55 -5.32 -18.84
CA ASN A 257 1.88 -5.72 -18.43
C ASN A 257 1.91 -5.93 -16.92
N ILE A 258 2.46 -7.05 -16.47
CA ILE A 258 2.67 -7.32 -15.05
C ILE A 258 4.15 -7.22 -14.75
N ILE A 259 4.54 -6.41 -13.77
CA ILE A 259 5.90 -6.26 -13.29
C ILE A 259 6.01 -6.95 -11.93
N PRO A 260 6.54 -8.17 -11.86
CA PRO A 260 6.71 -8.87 -10.61
C PRO A 260 7.92 -8.34 -9.84
N VAL A 261 7.75 -8.09 -8.54
CA VAL A 261 8.80 -7.67 -7.60
C VAL A 261 8.74 -8.53 -6.35
N ASP A 262 9.79 -9.29 -6.07
CA ASP A 262 9.88 -10.06 -4.83
C ASP A 262 10.13 -9.10 -3.64
N ALA A 263 9.09 -8.89 -2.85
CA ALA A 263 9.10 -7.92 -1.76
C ALA A 263 8.41 -8.46 -0.48
N PRO A 264 8.69 -9.71 -0.05
CA PRO A 264 8.09 -10.27 1.16
C PRO A 264 8.49 -9.44 2.37
N GLN A 265 7.54 -9.04 3.22
CA GLN A 265 7.79 -8.13 4.34
C GLN A 265 7.25 -8.66 5.67
N GLY A 266 7.92 -8.27 6.74
CA GLY A 266 7.49 -8.42 8.13
C GLY A 266 7.89 -7.18 8.92
N PHE A 267 7.75 -7.22 10.25
CA PHE A 267 7.96 -6.05 11.09
C PHE A 267 9.04 -6.30 12.13
N ILE A 268 9.74 -5.22 12.52
CA ILE A 268 10.59 -5.14 13.70
C ILE A 268 9.97 -4.14 14.65
N ARG A 269 9.91 -4.49 15.94
CA ARG A 269 9.52 -3.60 17.03
C ARG A 269 10.46 -3.76 18.21
N CYS A 270 11.00 -2.65 18.73
CA CYS A 270 11.78 -2.60 19.95
C CYS A 270 10.91 -2.12 21.11
N ARG A 271 10.97 -2.80 22.27
CA ARG A 271 10.21 -2.39 23.44
C ARG A 271 10.91 -2.69 24.75
N LEU A 272 10.61 -1.90 25.77
CA LEU A 272 11.13 -2.08 27.11
C LEU A 272 10.25 -3.07 27.91
N ASN A 273 10.91 -3.94 28.66
CA ASN A 273 10.25 -4.73 29.67
C ASN A 273 10.04 -3.90 30.94
N ASN A 274 8.84 -3.89 31.47
CA ASN A 274 8.48 -3.31 32.77
C ASN A 274 8.93 -1.83 32.95
N ALA A 275 8.86 -1.02 31.91
CA ALA A 275 9.21 0.41 32.01
C ALA A 275 8.26 1.13 32.97
N SER A 276 8.80 1.82 33.97
CA SER A 276 8.04 2.62 34.93
C SER A 276 7.84 4.06 34.48
N ARG A 277 8.50 4.48 33.40
CA ARG A 277 8.44 5.80 32.78
C ARG A 277 8.69 5.71 31.30
N THR A 278 8.42 6.80 30.57
CA THR A 278 8.77 6.94 29.16
C THR A 278 10.27 7.18 29.00
N TYR A 279 10.86 6.55 28.01
CA TYR A 279 12.26 6.73 27.61
C TYR A 279 12.30 7.12 26.13
N ASP A 280 13.13 8.06 25.81
CA ASP A 280 13.48 8.45 24.45
C ASP A 280 14.69 7.64 24.01
N ILE A 281 14.44 6.47 23.42
CA ILE A 281 15.44 5.50 22.96
C ILE A 281 15.11 5.12 21.54
N GLU A 282 16.04 5.33 20.67
CA GLU A 282 15.97 4.92 19.26
C GLU A 282 16.72 3.60 19.03
N SER A 283 16.38 2.94 17.93
CA SER A 283 17.05 1.73 17.47
C SER A 283 17.48 1.89 16.01
N ARG A 284 18.74 1.59 15.75
CA ARG A 284 19.30 1.59 14.40
C ARG A 284 19.24 0.19 13.81
N VAL A 285 18.59 0.04 12.66
CA VAL A 285 18.44 -1.23 11.96
C VAL A 285 19.38 -1.29 10.76
N MET A 286 20.08 -2.40 10.62
CA MET A 286 21.07 -2.69 9.57
C MET A 286 20.85 -4.09 9.03
N LEU A 287 21.31 -4.39 7.82
CA LEU A 287 21.44 -5.78 7.37
C LEU A 287 22.50 -6.51 8.21
N ALA A 288 22.33 -7.81 8.43
CA ALA A 288 23.26 -8.57 9.27
C ALA A 288 24.74 -8.54 8.81
N ASN A 289 24.96 -8.35 7.50
CA ASN A 289 26.28 -8.35 6.88
C ASN A 289 26.73 -6.96 6.36
N ASP A 290 25.93 -5.91 6.61
CA ASP A 290 26.23 -4.55 6.16
C ASP A 290 25.97 -3.57 7.31
N PRO A 291 26.99 -2.85 7.82
CA PRO A 291 26.84 -1.90 8.91
C PRO A 291 26.15 -0.59 8.50
N THR A 292 25.75 -0.45 7.23
CA THR A 292 25.01 0.71 6.76
C THR A 292 23.64 0.78 7.39
N THR A 293 23.31 1.94 7.97
CA THR A 293 21.99 2.17 8.57
C THR A 293 20.91 2.15 7.49
N LEU A 294 19.96 1.23 7.61
CA LEU A 294 18.76 1.20 6.77
C LEU A 294 17.69 2.14 7.31
N ASN A 295 17.49 2.13 8.61
CA ASN A 295 16.47 2.92 9.29
C ASN A 295 16.84 3.16 10.75
N VAL A 296 16.29 4.24 11.32
CA VAL A 296 16.26 4.51 12.76
C VAL A 296 14.78 4.60 13.15
N GLN A 297 14.40 3.86 14.18
CA GLN A 297 13.01 3.80 14.66
C GLN A 297 12.93 3.96 16.17
N ASP A 298 11.82 4.52 16.63
CA ASP A 298 11.53 4.74 18.04
C ASP A 298 11.05 3.46 18.74
N LEU A 299 11.05 3.50 20.08
CA LEU A 299 10.44 2.43 20.87
C LEU A 299 8.95 2.29 20.57
N ASN A 300 8.49 1.03 20.54
CA ASN A 300 7.11 0.62 20.28
C ASN A 300 6.61 0.89 18.85
N GLU A 301 7.39 1.52 18.01
CA GLU A 301 7.13 1.67 16.59
C GLU A 301 7.34 0.34 15.87
N SER A 302 6.43 0.01 14.95
CA SER A 302 6.50 -1.21 14.11
C SER A 302 6.78 -0.81 12.68
N GLU A 303 8.02 -1.01 12.25
CA GLU A 303 8.45 -0.69 10.89
C GLU A 303 8.55 -1.95 10.02
N LYS A 304 8.21 -1.79 8.73
CA LYS A 304 8.25 -2.87 7.74
C LYS A 304 9.66 -3.07 7.18
N TYR A 305 10.09 -4.33 7.12
CA TYR A 305 11.37 -4.74 6.51
C TYR A 305 11.17 -5.95 5.61
N ILE A 306 11.96 -6.06 4.56
CA ILE A 306 12.02 -7.26 3.72
C ILE A 306 12.40 -8.47 4.59
N VAL A 307 11.82 -9.63 4.31
CA VAL A 307 12.17 -10.90 4.99
C VAL A 307 13.68 -11.15 4.90
N GLY A 308 14.33 -11.33 6.05
CA GLY A 308 15.79 -11.49 6.10
C GLY A 308 16.37 -11.35 7.50
N LYS A 309 17.70 -11.41 7.59
CA LYS A 309 18.45 -11.25 8.85
C LYS A 309 18.92 -9.80 9.01
N TYR A 310 18.71 -9.26 10.20
CA TYR A 310 19.06 -7.89 10.56
C TYR A 310 19.87 -7.83 11.83
N THR A 311 20.70 -6.82 11.94
CA THR A 311 21.32 -6.40 13.19
C THR A 311 20.60 -5.13 13.66
N VAL A 312 20.13 -5.15 14.90
CA VAL A 312 19.47 -4.01 15.54
C VAL A 312 20.35 -3.53 16.68
N GLU A 313 20.82 -2.29 16.58
CA GLU A 313 21.56 -1.59 17.61
C GLU A 313 20.61 -0.67 18.37
N VAL A 314 20.33 -0.98 19.62
CA VAL A 314 19.53 -0.11 20.50
C VAL A 314 20.45 0.95 21.11
N LEU A 315 20.10 2.23 20.94
CA LEU A 315 20.93 3.38 21.26
C LEU A 315 20.89 3.72 22.76
N THR A 316 21.09 2.70 23.60
CA THR A 316 21.23 2.82 25.06
C THR A 316 22.67 3.06 25.49
N LEU A 317 22.93 3.18 26.79
CA LEU A 317 24.27 3.18 27.41
C LEU A 317 24.38 2.00 28.38
N PRO A 318 25.25 1.00 28.11
CA PRO A 318 25.95 0.76 26.85
C PRO A 318 24.97 0.36 25.73
N ARG A 319 25.44 0.36 24.48
CA ARG A 319 24.67 -0.09 23.31
C ARG A 319 24.32 -1.56 23.43
N LEU A 320 23.10 -1.93 23.01
CA LEU A 320 22.67 -3.30 22.91
C LEU A 320 22.59 -3.71 21.45
N TYR A 321 22.98 -4.94 21.13
CA TYR A 321 22.98 -5.49 19.79
C TYR A 321 22.19 -6.78 19.73
N TYR A 322 21.26 -6.85 18.77
CA TYR A 322 20.44 -8.03 18.53
C TYR A 322 20.54 -8.44 17.07
N THR A 323 20.77 -9.74 16.82
CA THR A 323 20.63 -10.31 15.49
C THR A 323 19.28 -11.00 15.41
N VAL A 324 18.43 -10.58 14.49
CA VAL A 324 17.04 -11.05 14.40
C VAL A 324 16.72 -11.51 12.97
N GLN A 325 15.74 -12.42 12.88
CA GLN A 325 15.14 -12.87 11.64
C GLN A 325 13.78 -12.22 11.50
N VAL A 326 13.58 -11.46 10.40
CA VAL A 326 12.25 -10.99 10.01
C VAL A 326 11.57 -12.06 9.16
N ASN A 327 10.38 -12.45 9.55
CA ASN A 327 9.54 -13.40 8.84
C ASN A 327 8.31 -12.73 8.23
N GLN A 328 7.78 -13.30 7.15
CA GLN A 328 6.61 -12.79 6.42
C GLN A 328 5.43 -12.51 7.34
N SER A 329 4.82 -11.33 7.19
CA SER A 329 3.58 -10.91 7.86
C SER A 329 3.58 -11.07 9.38
N SER A 330 4.76 -11.10 10.02
CA SER A 330 4.92 -11.25 11.47
C SER A 330 5.74 -10.12 12.07
N THR A 331 5.51 -9.82 13.36
CA THR A 331 6.29 -8.84 14.10
C THR A 331 7.36 -9.53 14.91
N THR A 332 8.62 -9.22 14.63
CA THR A 332 9.77 -9.60 15.45
C THR A 332 9.91 -8.59 16.57
N ASN A 333 9.59 -8.99 17.81
CA ASN A 333 9.73 -8.13 18.98
C ASN A 333 11.13 -8.31 19.58
N ILE A 334 11.81 -7.18 19.83
CA ILE A 334 13.07 -7.10 20.57
C ILE A 334 12.74 -6.47 21.92
N GLU A 335 12.88 -7.26 22.98
CA GLU A 335 12.58 -6.85 24.35
C GLU A 335 13.86 -6.72 25.14
N PHE A 336 14.02 -5.63 25.87
CA PHE A 336 15.15 -5.40 26.75
C PHE A 336 14.71 -4.66 28.02
N GLU A 337 15.54 -4.73 29.05
CA GLU A 337 15.21 -4.14 30.34
C GLU A 337 15.25 -2.61 30.28
N ALA A 338 14.32 -1.98 31.02
CA ALA A 338 14.35 -0.54 31.18
C ALA A 338 15.63 -0.09 31.89
N PRO A 339 16.29 1.00 31.45
CA PRO A 339 17.47 1.53 32.12
C PRO A 339 17.20 1.95 33.56
N GLY A 340 18.23 1.96 34.40
CA GLY A 340 18.25 2.66 35.68
C GLY A 340 18.84 4.05 35.54
N LEU A 341 18.50 4.94 36.45
CA LEU A 341 19.08 6.28 36.53
C LEU A 341 20.32 6.24 37.38
N PHE A 342 21.47 6.56 36.78
CA PHE A 342 22.73 6.83 37.51
C PHE A 342 22.88 8.33 37.71
N THR A 343 23.23 8.76 38.92
CA THR A 343 23.52 10.15 39.24
C THR A 343 24.84 10.22 40.04
N TYR A 344 25.59 11.29 39.84
CA TYR A 344 26.74 11.60 40.71
C TYR A 344 26.73 13.06 41.11
N LYS A 345 27.41 13.35 42.23
CA LYS A 345 27.78 14.68 42.69
C LYS A 345 29.22 14.69 43.11
N CYS A 346 29.93 15.78 42.88
CA CYS A 346 31.30 16.01 43.32
C CYS A 346 31.45 17.44 43.84
N ASN A 347 32.38 17.64 44.80
CA ASN A 347 32.64 18.95 45.39
C ASN A 347 33.54 19.83 44.51
N ASN A 348 34.31 19.22 43.63
CA ASN A 348 35.25 19.89 42.72
C ASN A 348 35.11 19.36 41.32
N PRO A 349 35.43 20.15 40.28
CA PRO A 349 35.46 19.66 38.92
C PRO A 349 36.29 18.37 38.80
N THR A 350 35.70 17.30 38.31
CA THR A 350 36.24 15.94 38.32
C THR A 350 36.23 15.37 36.91
N ILE A 351 37.32 14.80 36.47
CA ILE A 351 37.39 14.03 35.23
C ILE A 351 37.34 12.55 35.56
N GLY A 352 36.68 11.80 34.73
CA GLY A 352 36.54 10.36 34.94
C GLY A 352 35.81 9.67 33.79
N GLN A 353 35.73 8.36 33.91
CA GLN A 353 35.08 7.48 32.93
C GLN A 353 34.26 6.43 33.63
N ILE A 354 33.15 6.04 33.00
CA ILE A 354 32.28 4.95 33.44
C ILE A 354 32.54 3.76 32.56
N PHE A 355 32.66 2.59 33.19
CA PHE A 355 32.86 1.30 32.54
C PHE A 355 31.79 0.32 32.98
N VAL A 356 31.45 -0.62 32.12
CA VAL A 356 30.56 -1.76 32.41
C VAL A 356 31.35 -3.05 32.38
N LEU A 357 31.04 -3.97 33.28
CA LEU A 357 31.63 -5.31 33.28
C LEU A 357 30.92 -6.16 32.22
N ASN A 358 31.66 -6.57 31.19
CA ASN A 358 31.11 -7.40 30.12
C ASN A 358 31.07 -8.88 30.52
N THR A 359 30.45 -9.73 29.68
CA THR A 359 30.30 -11.16 29.91
C THR A 359 31.62 -11.95 29.94
N GLN A 360 32.72 -11.34 29.47
CA GLN A 360 34.05 -11.95 29.51
C GLN A 360 34.87 -11.51 30.76
N GLY A 361 34.23 -10.77 31.69
CA GLY A 361 34.89 -10.27 32.89
C GLY A 361 35.84 -9.08 32.64
N LYS A 362 35.69 -8.39 31.51
CA LYS A 362 36.48 -7.19 31.16
C LYS A 362 35.63 -5.94 31.30
N TRP A 363 36.31 -4.81 31.58
CA TRP A 363 35.70 -3.50 31.69
C TRP A 363 35.67 -2.81 30.34
N ASP A 364 34.45 -2.59 29.80
CA ASP A 364 34.23 -1.85 28.57
C ASP A 364 33.84 -0.40 28.88
N TRP A 365 34.37 0.53 28.13
CA TRP A 365 34.07 1.94 28.27
C TRP A 365 32.59 2.23 27.88
N VAL A 366 31.91 3.10 28.67
CA VAL A 366 30.53 3.51 28.45
C VAL A 366 30.44 5.01 28.09
N CYS A 367 30.96 5.87 28.98
CA CYS A 367 30.94 7.31 28.78
C CYS A 367 31.97 8.02 29.66
N ASN A 368 32.22 9.31 29.34
CA ASN A 368 33.05 10.19 30.15
C ASN A 368 32.15 11.02 31.09
N LEU A 369 32.72 11.41 32.24
CA LEU A 369 32.15 12.48 33.04
C LEU A 369 32.35 13.83 32.34
N ASP A 370 31.38 14.73 32.51
CA ASP A 370 31.59 16.14 32.14
C ASP A 370 32.55 16.81 33.15
N GLY A 371 33.78 17.00 32.75
CA GLY A 371 34.81 17.57 33.62
C GLY A 371 34.63 19.05 33.99
N GLN A 372 33.54 19.67 33.65
CA GLN A 372 33.14 21.03 34.04
C GLN A 372 32.00 21.03 35.08
N SER A 373 31.15 20.00 35.04
CA SER A 373 29.97 19.90 35.90
C SER A 373 30.30 19.27 37.24
N LEU A 374 29.66 19.74 38.31
CA LEU A 374 29.75 19.17 39.66
C LEU A 374 28.72 18.04 39.89
N ALA A 375 27.91 17.74 38.91
CA ALA A 375 26.92 16.66 38.94
C ALA A 375 26.60 16.20 37.52
N GLY A 376 26.15 14.96 37.39
CA GLY A 376 25.69 14.44 36.13
C GLY A 376 24.73 13.28 36.31
N GLN A 377 24.06 12.95 35.25
CA GLN A 377 23.10 11.82 35.23
C GLN A 377 23.05 11.12 33.87
N TRP A 378 22.86 9.82 33.89
CA TRP A 378 22.66 8.98 32.69
C TRP A 378 21.64 7.88 32.95
N ASN A 379 20.93 7.53 31.92
CA ASN A 379 20.15 6.29 31.87
C ASN A 379 21.09 5.16 31.45
N LEU A 380 21.44 4.27 32.38
CA LEU A 380 22.36 3.16 32.13
C LEU A 380 21.61 1.83 32.15
N GLN A 381 21.98 0.91 31.26
CA GLN A 381 21.42 -0.44 31.26
C GLN A 381 21.74 -1.16 32.58
N PRO A 382 20.88 -2.08 33.06
CA PRO A 382 21.18 -2.87 34.24
C PRO A 382 22.49 -3.64 34.11
N GLY A 383 23.32 -3.60 35.16
CA GLY A 383 24.64 -4.23 35.12
C GLY A 383 25.55 -3.84 36.25
N GLN A 384 26.77 -4.41 36.25
CA GLN A 384 27.86 -3.99 37.13
C GLN A 384 28.73 -2.97 36.44
N TYR A 385 29.03 -1.89 37.14
CA TYR A 385 29.77 -0.73 36.63
C TYR A 385 30.89 -0.37 37.56
N LYS A 386 31.87 0.32 36.97
CA LYS A 386 32.98 0.95 37.67
C LYS A 386 33.09 2.38 37.18
N ILE A 387 33.31 3.30 38.07
CA ILE A 387 33.74 4.67 37.76
C ILE A 387 35.17 4.85 38.20
N SER A 388 36.03 5.36 37.30
CA SER A 388 37.40 5.78 37.62
C SER A 388 37.50 7.28 37.42
N TYR A 389 37.99 8.00 38.43
CA TYR A 389 37.96 9.45 38.42
C TYR A 389 39.10 10.07 39.23
N ARG A 390 39.36 11.33 38.98
CA ARG A 390 40.19 12.20 39.83
C ARG A 390 39.76 13.65 39.70
N MET A 391 40.13 14.48 40.70
CA MET A 391 39.92 15.93 40.60
C MET A 391 40.69 16.49 39.41
N LYS A 392 40.07 17.38 38.64
CA LYS A 392 40.66 17.97 37.42
C LYS A 392 41.90 18.80 37.69
N SER A 393 41.94 19.45 38.85
CA SER A 393 43.10 20.28 39.30
C SER A 393 44.34 19.46 39.63
N ILE A 394 44.18 18.21 40.05
CA ILE A 394 45.28 17.31 40.43
C ILE A 394 45.84 16.64 39.16
N LYS A 395 47.14 16.78 38.91
CA LYS A 395 47.77 16.25 37.70
C LYS A 395 48.53 14.92 37.92
N SER A 396 48.47 14.35 39.09
CA SER A 396 49.16 13.09 39.42
C SER A 396 48.17 11.91 39.40
N SER A 397 48.55 10.85 38.69
CA SER A 397 47.72 9.62 38.57
C SER A 397 47.59 8.84 39.89
N ILE A 398 48.50 9.08 40.86
CA ILE A 398 48.39 8.45 42.19
C ILE A 398 47.11 8.84 42.95
N TYR A 399 46.46 9.96 42.54
CA TYR A 399 45.20 10.42 43.10
C TYR A 399 43.99 10.00 42.25
N SER A 400 44.12 8.91 41.49
CA SER A 400 42.99 8.30 40.82
C SER A 400 42.23 7.41 41.80
N TYR A 401 40.93 7.58 41.80
CA TYR A 401 40.00 6.82 42.63
C TYR A 401 39.14 5.92 41.71
N GLU A 402 38.72 4.79 42.26
CA GLU A 402 37.73 3.95 41.59
C GLU A 402 36.60 3.56 42.56
N GLN A 403 35.41 3.36 42.03
CA GLN A 403 34.28 2.90 42.81
C GLN A 403 33.38 1.99 41.93
N ASP A 404 33.10 0.81 42.46
CA ASP A 404 32.17 -0.12 41.85
C ASP A 404 30.73 0.21 42.26
N PHE A 405 29.79 0.05 41.34
CA PHE A 405 28.38 0.24 41.60
C PHE A 405 27.51 -0.65 40.70
N ARG A 406 26.27 -0.81 41.06
CA ARG A 406 25.32 -1.63 40.31
C ARG A 406 24.12 -0.79 39.87
N ILE A 407 23.74 -0.93 38.62
CA ILE A 407 22.50 -0.38 38.07
C ILE A 407 21.44 -1.46 38.04
N LEU A 408 20.26 -1.14 38.55
CA LEU A 408 19.07 -1.98 38.51
C LEU A 408 18.01 -1.29 37.65
N SER A 409 17.25 -2.09 36.92
CA SER A 409 16.15 -1.58 36.06
C SER A 409 15.19 -0.72 36.89
N ASN A 410 14.83 0.44 36.33
CA ASN A 410 13.90 1.42 36.92
C ASN A 410 14.32 1.98 38.30
N LYS A 411 15.54 1.77 38.75
CA LYS A 411 16.05 2.28 40.05
C LYS A 411 17.05 3.41 39.85
N THR A 412 17.17 4.24 40.85
CA THR A 412 18.19 5.29 40.89
C THR A 412 19.38 4.81 41.73
N THR A 413 20.58 4.95 41.19
CA THR A 413 21.85 4.74 41.90
C THR A 413 22.59 6.07 41.94
N SER A 414 23.00 6.54 43.14
CA SER A 414 23.65 7.81 43.35
C SER A 414 25.01 7.64 43.99
N LEU A 415 26.04 8.34 43.50
CA LEU A 415 27.40 8.40 44.07
C LEU A 415 27.80 9.82 44.45
N ASN A 416 28.59 9.92 45.50
CA ASN A 416 29.31 11.15 45.86
C ASN A 416 30.82 10.90 45.58
N LEU A 417 31.39 11.68 44.68
CA LEU A 417 32.76 11.57 44.21
C LEU A 417 33.68 12.59 44.86
#